data_f3c40740b911e1472d94dca152c1ed32
#
_entry.id   f3c40740b911e1472d94dca152c1ed32
#
_cell.length_a   1.000
_cell.length_b   1.000
_cell.length_c   1.000
_cell.angle_alpha   90.00
_cell.angle_beta   90.00
_cell.angle_gamma   90.00
#
_symmetry.space_group_name_H-M   'P 1'
#
loop_
_entity.id
_entity.type
_entity.pdbx_description
1 polymer ?
#
loop_
_entity_poly.entity_id
_entity_poly.type
_entity_poly.pdbx_seq_one_letter_code
_entity_poly.pdbx_strand_id
1 'polypeptide(L)' 'MPDHDRIRHDFNNQLGIIRGFAEILVAEAQPGDPRRRDLEEIHKAAVKALELLASLYPDRDSASQPS' A
#
# COMPACT_ATOMS: atom_id res chain seq x y z
N MET A 1 3.97 7.23 25.91
CA MET A 1 2.78 6.80 25.19
C MET A 1 3.11 6.39 23.79
N PRO A 2 2.73 5.20 23.39
CA PRO A 2 2.93 4.83 22.00
C PRO A 2 2.06 5.72 21.12
N ASP A 3 2.67 6.19 20.07
CA ASP A 3 1.98 7.05 19.14
C ASP A 3 1.43 6.19 18.00
N HIS A 4 0.20 5.71 18.18
CA HIS A 4 -0.44 4.84 17.20
C HIS A 4 -0.63 5.54 15.86
N ASP A 5 -0.91 6.84 15.91
CA ASP A 5 -1.06 7.59 14.67
C ASP A 5 0.23 7.68 13.90
N ARG A 6 1.34 7.86 14.60
CA ARG A 6 2.64 7.93 13.96
C ARG A 6 3.00 6.59 13.33
N ILE A 7 2.76 5.50 14.06
CA ILE A 7 3.03 4.16 13.55
C ILE A 7 2.20 3.91 12.31
N ARG A 8 0.92 4.26 12.34
CA ARG A 8 0.05 4.10 11.20
C ARG A 8 0.58 4.89 9.99
N HIS A 9 1.00 6.14 10.24
CA HIS A 9 1.56 6.97 9.19
C HIS A 9 2.80 6.32 8.58
N ASP A 10 3.67 5.80 9.44
CA ASP A 10 4.89 5.19 8.96
C ASP A 10 4.59 3.95 8.12
N PHE A 11 3.64 3.13 8.56
CA PHE A 11 3.22 1.96 7.77
C PHE A 11 2.63 2.37 6.43
N ASN A 12 1.77 3.38 6.44
CA ASN A 12 1.20 3.87 5.20
C ASN A 12 2.29 4.32 4.23
N ASN A 13 3.26 5.05 4.74
CA ASN A 13 4.35 5.54 3.91
C ASN A 13 5.16 4.39 3.32
N GLN A 14 5.52 3.42 4.15
CA GLN A 14 6.33 2.31 3.68
C GLN A 14 5.57 1.46 2.68
N LEU A 15 4.32 1.16 2.96
CA LEU A 15 3.50 0.38 2.03
C LEU A 15 3.25 1.15 0.74
N GLY A 16 3.09 2.47 0.83
CA GLY A 16 2.95 3.31 -0.35
C GLY A 16 4.19 3.27 -1.23
N ILE A 17 5.37 3.26 -0.62
CA ILE A 17 6.62 3.16 -1.36
C ILE A 17 6.70 1.80 -2.06
N ILE A 18 6.38 0.73 -1.35
CA ILE A 18 6.40 -0.60 -1.93
C ILE A 18 5.41 -0.68 -3.10
N ARG A 19 4.20 -0.17 -2.91
CA ARG A 19 3.21 -0.18 -3.96
C ARG A 19 3.68 0.61 -5.18
N GLY A 20 4.27 1.78 -4.95
CA GLY A 20 4.73 2.64 -6.04
C GLY A 20 5.82 1.99 -6.86
N PHE A 21 6.81 1.42 -6.19
CA PHE A 21 7.88 0.75 -6.92
C PHE A 21 7.39 -0.50 -7.61
N ALA A 22 6.47 -1.24 -7.00
CA ALA A 22 5.88 -2.39 -7.67
C ALA A 22 5.17 -1.98 -8.95
N GLU A 23 4.43 -0.87 -8.91
CA GLU A 23 3.75 -0.36 -10.12
C GLU A 23 4.74 -0.03 -11.22
N ILE A 24 5.83 0.63 -10.86
CA ILE A 24 6.85 0.99 -11.83
C ILE A 24 7.45 -0.27 -12.45
N LEU A 25 7.79 -1.24 -11.62
CA LEU A 25 8.43 -2.45 -12.10
C LEU A 25 7.50 -3.29 -12.95
N VAL A 26 6.22 -3.35 -12.60
CA VAL A 26 5.24 -4.06 -13.43
C VAL A 26 5.14 -3.37 -14.79
N ALA A 27 5.10 -2.04 -14.79
CA ALA A 27 4.99 -1.30 -16.05
C ALA A 27 6.20 -1.50 -16.94
N GLU A 28 7.37 -1.69 -16.35
CA GLU A 28 8.61 -1.87 -17.09
C GLU A 28 8.84 -3.32 -17.53
N ALA A 29 8.17 -4.27 -16.89
CA ALA A 29 8.37 -5.68 -17.19
C ALA A 29 7.78 -6.03 -18.55
N GLN A 30 8.54 -6.81 -19.32
CA GLN A 30 8.07 -7.26 -20.61
C GLN A 30 6.94 -8.27 -20.42
N PRO A 31 6.03 -8.37 -21.42
CA PRO A 31 4.89 -9.29 -21.28
C PRO A 31 5.28 -10.74 -21.03
N GLY A 32 6.43 -11.18 -21.46
CA GLY A 32 6.86 -12.55 -21.24
C GLY A 32 7.79 -12.74 -20.07
N ASP A 33 8.04 -11.68 -19.29
CA ASP A 33 9.00 -11.75 -18.20
C ASP A 33 8.38 -12.51 -17.03
N PRO A 34 9.01 -13.62 -16.60
CA PRO A 34 8.46 -14.38 -15.48
C PRO A 34 8.37 -13.59 -14.18
N ARG A 35 9.18 -12.55 -14.04
CA ARG A 35 9.14 -11.73 -12.83
C ARG A 35 7.91 -10.83 -12.80
N ARG A 36 7.27 -10.60 -13.93
CA ARG A 36 6.11 -9.73 -13.97
C ARG A 36 5.00 -10.23 -13.05
N ARG A 37 4.78 -11.52 -13.06
CA ARG A 37 3.76 -12.12 -12.21
C ARG A 37 4.09 -11.92 -10.74
N ASP A 38 5.35 -12.11 -10.37
CA ASP A 38 5.77 -11.90 -8.99
C ASP A 38 5.59 -10.45 -8.57
N LEU A 39 5.94 -9.54 -9.47
CA LEU A 39 5.78 -8.11 -9.19
C LEU A 39 4.32 -7.73 -9.03
N GLU A 40 3.45 -8.32 -9.83
CA GLU A 40 2.01 -8.09 -9.70
C GLU A 40 1.50 -8.59 -8.35
N GLU A 41 2.02 -9.72 -7.87
CA GLU A 41 1.62 -10.22 -6.57
C GLU A 41 2.10 -9.31 -5.45
N ILE A 42 3.30 -8.77 -5.57
CA ILE A 42 3.80 -7.81 -4.60
C ILE A 42 2.91 -6.56 -4.58
N HIS A 43 2.53 -6.09 -5.75
CA HIS A 43 1.65 -4.93 -5.86
C HIS A 43 0.31 -5.20 -5.17
N LYS A 44 -0.28 -6.34 -5.46
CA LYS A 44 -1.56 -6.72 -4.85
C LYS A 44 -1.44 -6.79 -3.34
N ALA A 45 -0.35 -7.37 -2.85
CA ALA A 45 -0.14 -7.50 -1.42
C ALA A 45 -0.01 -6.13 -0.75
N ALA A 46 0.68 -5.20 -1.40
CA ALA A 46 0.82 -3.86 -0.85
C ALA A 46 -0.52 -3.14 -0.79
N VAL A 47 -1.31 -3.26 -1.85
CA VAL A 47 -2.64 -2.66 -1.87
C VAL A 47 -3.51 -3.26 -0.77
N LYS A 48 -3.47 -4.58 -0.63
CA LYS A 48 -4.25 -5.24 0.40
C LYS A 48 -3.82 -4.83 1.80
N ALA A 49 -2.52 -4.70 2.01
CA ALA A 49 -1.99 -4.26 3.30
C ALA A 49 -2.46 -2.85 3.64
N LEU A 50 -2.49 -1.96 2.64
CA LEU A 50 -2.99 -0.61 2.86
C LEU A 50 -4.47 -0.61 3.22
N GLU A 51 -5.25 -1.46 2.57
CA GLU A 51 -6.66 -1.61 2.88
C GLU A 51 -6.88 -2.13 4.30
N LEU A 52 -6.10 -3.14 4.67
CA LEU A 52 -6.19 -3.70 6.01
C LEU A 52 -5.80 -2.68 7.07
N LEU A 53 -4.77 -1.91 6.79
CA LEU A 53 -4.34 -0.88 7.71
C LEU A 53 -5.43 0.17 7.91
N ALA A 54 -6.06 0.59 6.83
CA ALA A 54 -7.17 1.54 6.89
C ALA A 54 -8.33 0.97 7.69
N SER A 55 -8.55 -0.32 7.58
CA SER A 55 -9.62 -1.01 8.28
C SER A 55 -9.35 -1.09 9.78
N LEU A 56 -8.09 -1.34 10.15
CA LEU A 56 -7.71 -1.44 11.55
C LEU A 56 -7.74 -0.10 12.27
N TYR A 57 -7.45 0.97 11.54
CA TYR A 57 -7.38 2.31 12.10
C TYR A 57 -8.30 3.22 11.34
N PRO A 58 -9.62 3.07 11.55
CA PRO A 58 -10.57 3.94 10.86
C PRO A 58 -10.25 5.38 11.19
N ASP A 59 -10.11 6.18 10.17
CA ASP A 59 -9.74 7.56 10.31
C ASP A 59 -10.98 8.38 10.59
N ARG A 60 -11.02 9.02 11.76
CA ARG A 60 -12.15 9.88 12.10
C ARG A 60 -12.28 11.00 11.09
N ASP A 61 -11.16 11.51 10.65
CA ASP A 61 -11.18 12.60 9.67
C ASP A 61 -11.82 12.14 8.38
N SER A 62 -11.49 10.92 7.96
CA SER A 62 -12.11 10.36 6.78
C SER A 62 -13.61 10.21 6.96
N ALA A 63 -14.01 9.75 8.13
CA ALA A 63 -15.43 9.53 8.41
C ALA A 63 -16.18 10.86 8.48
N SER A 64 -15.52 11.91 8.93
CA SER A 64 -16.17 13.20 9.08
C SER A 64 -16.07 14.06 7.83
N GLN A 65 -15.22 13.72 6.91
CA GLN A 65 -15.07 14.48 5.69
C GLN A 65 -16.16 14.11 4.69
N PRO A 66 -16.75 15.10 4.06
CA PRO A 66 -17.80 14.85 3.06
C PRO A 66 -17.17 14.47 1.78
N SER A 67 -16.33 13.87 1.51
CA SER A 67 -15.78 13.59 0.18
C SER A 67 -16.36 12.33 -0.44
#